data_af51444a1da0c95e1e49f96e0fa39081
#
_entry.id   af51444a1da0c95e1e49f96e0fa39081
#
_cell.length_a   1.000
_cell.length_b   1.000
_cell.length_c   1.000
_cell.angle_alpha   90.00
_cell.angle_beta   90.00
_cell.angle_gamma   90.00
#
_symmetry.space_group_name_H-M   'P 1'
#
loop_
_entity.id
_entity.type
_entity.pdbx_description
1 polymer ?
#
loop_
_entity_poly.entity_id
_entity_poly.type
_entity_poly.pdbx_seq_one_letter_code
_entity_poly.pdbx_strand_id
1 'polypeptide(L)'
;MSDAKDDGPPDAAGPAGLSERDRAILAMERRDWVAGPGVKERAIREQLDMVPVRYYQLLNALLDDPRALAHDPVTVNRLRRVRESRRGER
;
A
#
# COMPACT_ATOMS: atom_id res chain seq x y z
N MET A 1 -21.28 -9.75 -15.83
CA MET A 1 -21.06 -9.50 -15.55
C MET A 1 -20.50 -9.39 -14.98
N SER A 2 -20.11 -9.34 -14.93
CA SER A 2 -19.53 -9.13 -14.44
C SER A 2 -19.00 -8.72 -14.04
N ASP A 3 -18.88 -8.48 -14.20
CA ASP A 3 -18.35 -7.97 -13.87
C ASP A 3 -18.17 -7.50 -13.14
N ALA A 4 -18.33 -7.32 -13.13
CA ALA A 4 -18.13 -6.79 -12.45
C ALA A 4 -17.77 -6.71 -11.63
N LYS A 5 -17.49 -6.92 -11.58
CA LYS A 5 -17.15 -6.81 -10.82
C LYS A 5 -16.46 -6.32 -10.48
N ASP A 6 -16.04 -6.11 -10.83
CA ASP A 6 -15.45 -5.59 -10.54
C ASP A 6 -15.29 -4.75 -10.19
N ASP A 7 -15.54 -4.52 -10.51
CA ASP A 7 -15.51 -3.58 -10.10
C ASP A 7 -15.85 -3.25 -9.17
N GLY A 8 -15.81 -3.55 -8.81
CA GLY A 8 -15.90 -3.25 -7.90
C GLY A 8 -15.85 -3.31 -7.10
N PRO A 9 -16.03 -3.27 -6.68
CA PRO A 9 -15.83 -3.15 -5.75
C PRO A 9 -15.25 -3.47 -5.15
N PRO A 10 -14.82 -3.36 -5.25
CA PRO A 10 -14.14 -3.81 -4.77
C PRO A 10 -13.80 -4.20 -3.86
N ASP A 11 -13.77 -4.19 -3.62
CA ASP A 11 -13.39 -4.57 -2.95
C ASP A 11 -13.89 -5.18 -2.40
N ALA A 12 -14.18 -5.08 -3.27
CA ALA A 12 -14.69 -5.79 -2.70
C ALA A 12 -14.22 -6.83 -1.93
N ALA A 13 -13.39 -6.83 -1.77
CA ALA A 13 -12.79 -7.72 -0.90
C ALA A 13 -13.63 -7.97 0.28
N GLY A 14 -14.30 -8.47 0.63
CA GLY A 14 -15.09 -8.70 1.72
C GLY A 14 -15.16 -7.58 2.69
N PRO A 15 -16.07 -7.64 3.59
CA PRO A 15 -16.43 -6.52 4.44
C PRO A 15 -15.29 -6.01 5.31
N ALA A 16 -14.42 -6.88 5.72
CA ALA A 16 -13.31 -6.45 6.55
C ALA A 16 -12.05 -6.32 5.73
N GLY A 17 -12.15 -6.61 4.46
CA GLY A 17 -10.94 -6.81 3.71
C GLY A 17 -10.47 -5.63 2.93
N LEU A 18 -9.19 -5.61 2.74
CA LEU A 18 -8.58 -4.75 1.77
C LEU A 18 -8.64 -5.44 0.42
N SER A 19 -8.55 -4.65 -0.64
CA SER A 19 -8.44 -5.21 -1.97
C SER A 19 -7.12 -5.97 -2.09
N GLU A 20 -7.05 -6.81 -3.10
CA GLU A 20 -5.81 -7.52 -3.40
C GLU A 20 -4.68 -6.55 -3.68
N ARG A 21 -4.99 -5.47 -4.42
CA ARG A 21 -4.03 -4.43 -4.71
C ARG A 21 -3.49 -3.78 -3.44
N ASP A 22 -4.38 -3.47 -2.50
CA ASP A 22 -3.97 -2.83 -1.24
C ASP A 22 -3.08 -3.75 -0.43
N ARG A 23 -3.42 -5.01 -0.37
CA ARG A 23 -2.57 -5.98 0.33
C ARG A 23 -1.21 -6.12 -0.32
N ALA A 24 -1.18 -6.05 -1.66
CA ALA A 24 0.09 -6.13 -2.39
C ALA A 24 0.97 -4.92 -2.10
N ILE A 25 0.36 -3.74 -1.97
CA ILE A 25 1.12 -2.54 -1.62
C ILE A 25 1.74 -2.69 -0.23
N LEU A 26 0.97 -3.16 0.73
CA LEU A 26 1.51 -3.36 2.08
C LEU A 26 2.59 -4.45 2.10
N ALA A 27 2.41 -5.50 1.32
CA ALA A 27 3.43 -6.53 1.22
C ALA A 27 4.72 -5.99 0.64
N MET A 28 4.62 -5.08 -0.31
CA MET A 28 5.79 -4.43 -0.89
C MET A 28 6.56 -3.65 0.19
N GLU A 29 5.85 -3.00 1.10
CA GLU A 29 6.48 -2.24 2.18
C GLU A 29 7.11 -3.12 3.25
N ARG A 30 6.71 -4.36 3.35
CA ARG A 30 7.31 -5.29 4.32
C ARG A 30 8.67 -5.80 3.88
N ARG A 31 8.98 -5.67 2.59
CA ARG A 31 10.24 -6.15 2.05
C ARG A 31 11.37 -5.18 2.39
N ASP A 32 12.57 -5.71 2.41
CA ASP A 32 13.76 -4.92 2.70
C ASP A 32 14.34 -4.40 1.37
N TRP A 33 14.35 -3.08 1.24
CA TRP A 33 14.81 -2.45 0.00
C TRP A 33 16.20 -1.87 0.16
N VAL A 34 17.13 -2.70 0.64
CA VAL A 34 18.51 -2.24 0.86
C VAL A 34 19.19 -1.84 -0.44
N ALA A 35 18.76 -2.37 -1.56
CA ALA A 35 19.37 -2.04 -2.85
C ALA A 35 19.02 -0.63 -3.33
N GLY A 36 18.09 0.03 -2.66
CA GLY A 36 17.82 1.42 -2.96
C GLY A 36 16.47 1.67 -3.63
N PRO A 37 16.11 2.95 -3.73
CA PRO A 37 14.79 3.33 -4.25
C PRO A 37 14.55 2.98 -5.70
N GLY A 38 15.60 2.97 -6.52
CA GLY A 38 15.42 2.62 -7.93
C GLY A 38 14.95 1.19 -8.12
N VAL A 39 15.46 0.28 -7.30
CA VAL A 39 15.05 -1.12 -7.35
C VAL A 39 13.59 -1.26 -6.93
N LYS A 40 13.22 -0.56 -5.87
CA LYS A 40 11.83 -0.60 -5.39
C LYS A 40 10.89 -0.06 -6.45
N GLU A 41 11.24 1.04 -7.09
CA GLU A 41 10.38 1.64 -8.10
C GLU A 41 10.20 0.71 -9.30
N ARG A 42 11.26 0.02 -9.69
CA ARG A 42 11.14 -0.96 -10.77
C ARG A 42 10.18 -2.08 -10.36
N ALA A 43 10.31 -2.56 -9.12
CA ALA A 43 9.44 -3.61 -8.64
C ALA A 43 7.98 -3.16 -8.63
N ILE A 44 7.73 -1.91 -8.26
CA ILE A 44 6.37 -1.37 -8.28
C ILE A 44 5.81 -1.44 -9.70
N ARG A 45 6.58 -1.03 -10.69
CA ARG A 45 6.12 -1.06 -12.08
C ARG A 45 5.89 -2.48 -12.57
N GLU A 46 6.81 -3.37 -12.27
CA GLU A 46 6.78 -4.73 -12.82
C GLU A 46 5.82 -5.65 -12.10
N GLN A 47 5.72 -5.52 -10.78
CA GLN A 47 4.92 -6.44 -10.00
C GLN A 47 3.52 -5.93 -9.72
N LEU A 48 3.35 -4.62 -9.62
CA LEU A 48 2.05 -4.03 -9.32
C LEU A 48 1.43 -3.32 -10.52
N ASP A 49 2.17 -3.22 -11.62
CA ASP A 49 1.69 -2.58 -12.84
C ASP A 49 1.17 -1.18 -12.57
N MET A 50 1.95 -0.41 -11.84
CA MET A 50 1.56 0.97 -11.57
C MET A 50 2.82 1.85 -11.52
N VAL A 51 2.61 3.15 -11.77
CA VAL A 51 3.72 4.09 -11.67
C VAL A 51 3.95 4.45 -10.20
N PRO A 52 5.18 4.78 -9.83
CA PRO A 52 5.49 5.03 -8.42
C PRO A 52 4.67 6.14 -7.77
N VAL A 53 4.35 7.20 -8.50
CA VAL A 53 3.53 8.27 -7.93
C VAL A 53 2.19 7.74 -7.46
N ARG A 54 1.56 6.92 -8.30
CA ARG A 54 0.28 6.33 -7.95
C ARG A 54 0.41 5.40 -6.74
N TYR A 55 1.49 4.62 -6.73
CA TYR A 55 1.75 3.71 -5.62
C TYR A 55 1.81 4.47 -4.29
N TYR A 56 2.58 5.55 -4.25
CA TYR A 56 2.74 6.29 -2.99
C TYR A 56 1.49 7.03 -2.59
N GLN A 57 0.68 7.48 -3.55
CA GLN A 57 -0.62 8.06 -3.22
C GLN A 57 -1.52 7.03 -2.54
N LEU A 58 -1.56 5.82 -3.09
CA LEU A 58 -2.38 4.75 -2.52
C LEU A 58 -1.84 4.32 -1.16
N LEU A 59 -0.53 4.21 -1.04
CA LEU A 59 0.09 3.85 0.23
C LEU A 59 -0.25 4.87 1.31
N ASN A 60 -0.15 6.14 0.98
CA ASN A 60 -0.43 7.18 1.96
C ASN A 60 -1.87 7.09 2.46
N ALA A 61 -2.81 6.80 1.55
CA ALA A 61 -4.20 6.62 1.95
C ALA A 61 -4.37 5.40 2.86
N LEU A 62 -3.63 4.33 2.57
CA LEU A 62 -3.70 3.13 3.40
C LEU A 62 -3.21 3.37 4.81
N LEU A 63 -2.25 4.27 4.99
CA LEU A 63 -1.75 4.54 6.34
C LEU A 63 -2.81 5.14 7.25
N ASP A 64 -3.86 5.70 6.67
CA ASP A 64 -4.97 6.27 7.45
C ASP A 64 -6.21 5.38 7.42
N ASP A 65 -6.10 4.18 6.84
CA ASP A 65 -7.24 3.28 6.70
C ASP A 65 -7.20 2.24 7.83
N PRO A 66 -8.24 2.17 8.66
CA PRO A 66 -8.26 1.19 9.76
C PRO A 66 -8.19 -0.25 9.29
N ARG A 67 -8.62 -0.53 8.07
CA ARG A 67 -8.52 -1.89 7.54
C ARG A 67 -7.07 -2.27 7.27
N ALA A 68 -6.26 -1.31 6.83
CA ALA A 68 -4.84 -1.56 6.64
C ALA A 68 -4.16 -1.80 7.98
N LEU A 69 -4.49 -1.00 8.97
CA LEU A 69 -3.93 -1.17 10.31
C LEU A 69 -4.29 -2.53 10.89
N ALA A 70 -5.53 -2.97 10.69
CA ALA A 70 -5.95 -4.27 11.18
C ALA A 70 -5.23 -5.40 10.46
N HIS A 71 -4.96 -5.22 9.17
CA HIS A 71 -4.32 -6.25 8.36
C HIS A 71 -2.82 -6.40 8.68
N ASP A 72 -2.13 -5.28 8.85
CA ASP A 72 -0.68 -5.31 9.06
C ASP A 72 -0.27 -4.16 9.98
N PRO A 73 -0.53 -4.27 11.27
CA PRO A 73 -0.26 -3.18 12.20
C PRO A 73 1.20 -2.83 12.30
N VAL A 74 2.08 -3.80 12.18
CA VAL A 74 3.51 -3.54 12.32
C VAL A 74 4.00 -2.61 11.22
N THR A 75 3.68 -2.95 9.98
CA THR A 75 4.10 -2.14 8.84
C THR A 75 3.44 -0.77 8.85
N VAL A 76 2.13 -0.73 9.09
CA VAL A 76 1.40 0.54 9.07
C VAL A 76 1.91 1.47 10.17
N ASN A 77 2.11 0.97 11.38
CA ASN A 77 2.60 1.80 12.47
C ASN A 77 4.02 2.29 12.21
N ARG A 78 4.87 1.43 11.64
CA ARG A 78 6.22 1.84 11.30
C ARG A 78 6.21 3.00 10.30
N LEU A 79 5.39 2.87 9.26
CA LEU A 79 5.31 3.90 8.23
C LEU A 79 4.67 5.19 8.74
N ARG A 80 3.71 5.08 9.65
CA ARG A 80 3.14 6.27 10.29
C ARG A 80 4.21 7.01 11.08
N ARG A 81 5.06 6.29 11.81
CA ARG A 81 6.13 6.92 12.56
C ARG A 81 7.12 7.62 11.64
N VAL A 82 7.44 7.00 10.51
CA VAL A 82 8.34 7.62 9.54
C VAL A 82 7.72 8.91 9.00
N ARG A 83 6.43 8.87 8.66
CA ARG A 83 5.74 10.05 8.16
C ARG A 83 5.73 11.18 9.19
N GLU A 84 5.42 10.83 10.45
CA GLU A 84 5.40 11.83 11.51
C GLU A 84 6.78 12.42 11.77
N SER A 85 7.80 11.58 11.73
CA SER A 85 9.16 12.05 11.91
C SER A 85 9.55 13.08 10.87
N ARG A 86 9.18 12.83 9.62
CA ARG A 86 9.48 13.78 8.56
C ARG A 86 8.76 15.10 8.75
N ARG A 87 7.52 15.06 9.21
CA ARG A 87 6.80 16.29 9.52
C ARG A 87 7.48 17.05 10.64
N GLY A 88 7.94 16.32 11.63
CA GLY A 88 8.58 16.93 12.80
C GLY A 88 9.89 17.60 12.48
N GLU A 89 10.50 17.21 11.38
CA GLU A 89 11.76 17.82 10.98
C GLU A 89 11.59 19.17 10.31
N ARG A 90 10.36 19.53 10.00
CA ARG A 90 10.10 20.82 9.36
C ARG A 90 9.93 21.94 10.42
#